data_9a0472c1d48a581d0e267e15ffc6d9bf
#
_entry.id   9a0472c1d48a581d0e267e15ffc6d9bf
#
_cell.length_a   1.000
_cell.length_b   1.000
_cell.length_c   1.000
_cell.angle_alpha   90.00
_cell.angle_beta   90.00
_cell.angle_gamma   90.00
#
_symmetry.space_group_name_H-M   'P 1'
#
loop_
_entity.id
_entity.type
_entity.pdbx_description
1 polymer ?
#
loop_
_entity_poly.entity_id
_entity_poly.type
_entity_poly.pdbx_seq_one_letter_code
_entity_poly.pdbx_strand_id
1 'polypeptide(L)'
;MGLIWDLFHLNRESKTVVIKYIKAVVAEQQSQSLTEEQRDNLSYQYWDNEEPEEPYMAYEESMFHPVQLGDQLGNGKYIIVNKLGDGSFSTVWLAHSTKTGKKVAVKICASKSESSSTGDEMRISRMLRDDSSHPGHRVIGYYNDIFLHHGPNGTHECLVSEPTRATIAESKFRGFVFPTEIARALAAQLVLGVAYIHSKHIVHGDLHGGNVMLAMPAGEFACLTVKEIYEKYEKPIILPMDLCVEATDFHEEYPLPKNAPPYMLWKMFLTQDCDDLELSEARAQIKDFGESWQPELVTRYELNTPEPYRAPESMIAKKLQLPISYPADVWALGCFVFELYGRMDIFGTYFPGYDGVFAAMVHCMGKPPASWWDAWEKREKYINDNCNYVRKGKSDPTPAEPDTIKLRVLEQIPDHRAMDRFPEEKTFVPEEELQDLAAMLMRIFRWEPEDRVTAEELISDPWMQKWGIPAKEAMEVAYEKRRKEHEKPPFLSKSVAVGLAVGAFDRLAYILSLLSPTSWWRNLKWALGA
;
A
#
# COMPACT_ATOMS: atom_id res chain seq x y z
N MET A 1 25.72 32.48 2.50
CA MET A 1 24.37 31.99 2.89
C MET A 1 24.35 30.49 3.25
N GLY A 2 25.24 29.66 2.72
CA GLY A 2 25.30 28.22 3.09
C GLY A 2 25.69 27.94 4.54
N LEU A 3 26.58 28.69 5.13
CA LEU A 3 27.04 28.52 6.53
C LEU A 3 26.00 28.92 7.58
N ILE A 4 25.04 29.78 7.25
CA ILE A 4 23.94 30.17 8.15
C ILE A 4 22.83 29.11 8.09
N TRP A 5 22.66 28.43 6.95
CA TRP A 5 21.72 27.34 6.78
C TRP A 5 22.12 26.12 7.62
N ASP A 6 23.41 25.80 7.71
CA ASP A 6 23.94 24.71 8.53
C ASP A 6 23.87 24.98 10.04
N LEU A 7 23.87 26.24 10.47
CA LEU A 7 23.74 26.63 11.90
C LEU A 7 22.29 26.52 12.43
N PHE A 8 21.28 26.66 11.57
CA PHE A 8 19.88 26.51 11.95
C PHE A 8 19.36 25.07 11.88
N HIS A 9 20.11 24.14 11.26
CA HIS A 9 19.79 22.72 11.20
C HIS A 9 20.49 21.89 12.30
N LEU A 10 21.07 22.52 13.31
CA LEU A 10 21.77 21.90 14.43
C LEU A 10 20.87 21.40 15.57
N ASN A 11 19.63 21.01 15.29
CA ASN A 11 18.89 20.17 16.22
C ASN A 11 19.10 18.67 15.86
N ARG A 12 20.35 18.31 15.56
CA ARG A 12 20.70 16.88 15.42
C ARG A 12 20.67 16.25 16.80
N GLU A 13 19.58 15.53 17.08
CA GLU A 13 19.55 14.67 18.25
C GLU A 13 20.79 13.77 18.22
N SER A 14 21.63 13.85 19.26
CA SER A 14 22.77 12.95 19.32
C SER A 14 22.29 11.51 19.50
N LYS A 15 23.02 10.55 18.91
CA LYS A 15 22.74 9.11 19.05
C LYS A 15 22.44 8.70 20.50
N THR A 16 23.22 9.21 21.45
CA THR A 16 23.06 8.92 22.89
C THR A 16 21.74 9.43 23.44
N VAL A 17 21.29 10.61 23.02
CA VAL A 17 20.02 11.21 23.45
C VAL A 17 18.85 10.40 22.92
N VAL A 18 18.87 10.05 21.62
CA VAL A 18 17.83 9.23 20.98
C VAL A 18 17.68 7.87 21.68
N ILE A 19 18.79 7.13 21.85
CA ILE A 19 18.76 5.81 22.50
C ILE A 19 18.28 5.91 23.94
N LYS A 20 18.75 6.92 24.69
CA LYS A 20 18.33 7.11 26.10
C LYS A 20 16.84 7.40 26.20
N TYR A 21 16.31 8.24 25.31
CA TYR A 21 14.89 8.57 25.29
C TYR A 21 14.03 7.36 24.95
N ILE A 22 14.37 6.61 23.88
CA ILE A 22 13.67 5.40 23.48
C ILE A 22 13.66 4.36 24.61
N LYS A 23 14.82 4.10 25.22
CA LYS A 23 14.91 3.16 26.36
C LYS A 23 14.05 3.59 27.55
N ALA A 24 13.92 4.89 27.81
CA ALA A 24 13.05 5.39 28.86
C ALA A 24 11.56 5.13 28.55
N VAL A 25 11.14 5.32 27.29
CA VAL A 25 9.76 5.02 26.84
C VAL A 25 9.46 3.53 26.94
N VAL A 26 10.38 2.67 26.50
CA VAL A 26 10.23 1.20 26.61
C VAL A 26 10.10 0.78 28.09
N ALA A 27 10.98 1.28 28.96
CA ALA A 27 10.96 0.96 30.39
C ALA A 27 9.67 1.46 31.07
N GLU A 28 9.17 2.65 30.69
CA GLU A 28 7.90 3.18 31.17
C GLU A 28 6.74 2.23 30.83
N GLN A 29 6.64 1.78 29.60
CA GLN A 29 5.55 0.90 29.16
C GLN A 29 5.65 -0.50 29.78
N GLN A 30 6.85 -1.09 29.84
CA GLN A 30 7.07 -2.39 30.45
C GLN A 30 6.84 -2.40 31.98
N SER A 31 6.93 -1.22 32.63
CA SER A 31 6.66 -1.09 34.08
C SER A 31 5.17 -1.00 34.41
N GLN A 32 4.32 -0.75 33.44
CA GLN A 32 2.86 -0.71 33.62
C GLN A 32 2.31 -2.13 33.62
N SER A 33 1.81 -2.59 34.79
CA SER A 33 1.06 -3.83 34.86
C SER A 33 -0.28 -3.66 34.15
N LEU A 34 -0.50 -4.40 33.08
CA LEU A 34 -1.79 -4.44 32.40
C LEU A 34 -2.84 -5.09 33.30
N THR A 35 -4.03 -4.50 33.39
CA THR A 35 -5.20 -5.16 34.00
C THR A 35 -5.62 -6.34 33.13
N GLU A 36 -6.38 -7.29 33.70
CA GLU A 36 -6.93 -8.44 32.96
C GLU A 36 -7.77 -7.97 31.75
N GLU A 37 -8.62 -6.97 31.94
CA GLU A 37 -9.41 -6.36 30.85
C GLU A 37 -8.54 -5.74 29.74
N GLN A 38 -7.41 -5.12 30.11
CA GLN A 38 -6.46 -4.56 29.12
C GLN A 38 -5.71 -5.68 28.38
N ARG A 39 -5.37 -6.78 29.06
CA ARG A 39 -4.75 -7.95 28.44
C ARG A 39 -5.71 -8.59 27.42
N ASP A 40 -6.94 -8.82 27.81
CA ASP A 40 -7.99 -9.42 26.96
C ASP A 40 -8.26 -8.55 25.72
N ASN A 41 -8.35 -7.23 25.89
CA ASN A 41 -8.55 -6.30 24.77
C ASN A 41 -7.36 -6.27 23.81
N LEU A 42 -6.11 -6.28 24.31
CA LEU A 42 -4.91 -6.30 23.47
C LEU A 42 -4.78 -7.63 22.73
N SER A 43 -5.08 -8.74 23.41
CA SER A 43 -5.09 -10.08 22.83
C SER A 43 -6.13 -10.18 21.71
N TYR A 44 -7.36 -9.73 21.96
CA TYR A 44 -8.44 -9.70 20.97
C TYR A 44 -8.06 -8.83 19.76
N GLN A 45 -7.50 -7.64 19.98
CA GLN A 45 -7.07 -6.74 18.92
C GLN A 45 -5.91 -7.30 18.08
N TYR A 46 -5.04 -8.10 18.67
CA TYR A 46 -3.93 -8.75 17.96
C TYR A 46 -4.43 -9.77 16.93
N TRP A 47 -5.56 -10.45 17.21
CA TRP A 47 -6.09 -11.52 16.35
C TRP A 47 -7.28 -11.13 15.48
N ASP A 48 -8.09 -10.17 15.93
CA ASP A 48 -9.36 -9.80 15.26
C ASP A 48 -9.22 -8.57 14.37
N ASN A 49 -8.01 -8.01 14.23
CA ASN A 49 -7.75 -6.96 13.26
C ASN A 49 -7.75 -7.55 11.85
N GLU A 50 -8.45 -6.89 10.93
CA GLU A 50 -8.46 -7.23 9.50
C GLU A 50 -7.04 -7.17 8.88
N GLU A 51 -6.07 -6.55 9.57
CA GLU A 51 -4.64 -6.56 9.29
C GLU A 51 -3.87 -7.00 10.53
N PRO A 52 -3.69 -8.29 10.76
CA PRO A 52 -2.89 -8.79 11.89
C PRO A 52 -1.43 -8.33 11.73
N GLU A 53 -0.82 -7.96 12.86
CA GLU A 53 0.64 -7.77 12.91
C GLU A 53 1.33 -9.09 12.54
N GLU A 54 2.63 -9.05 12.17
CA GLU A 54 3.36 -10.26 11.82
C GLU A 54 3.25 -11.32 12.93
N PRO A 55 3.03 -12.59 12.57
CA PRO A 55 2.92 -13.64 13.57
C PRO A 55 4.27 -13.87 14.26
N TYR A 56 4.26 -14.12 15.58
CA TYR A 56 5.51 -14.38 16.33
C TYR A 56 6.30 -15.58 15.77
N MET A 57 5.63 -16.52 15.12
CA MET A 57 6.24 -17.66 14.43
C MET A 57 7.15 -17.24 13.26
N ALA A 58 6.97 -16.06 12.70
CA ALA A 58 7.82 -15.53 11.63
C ALA A 58 9.26 -15.21 12.10
N TYR A 59 9.56 -15.34 13.41
CA TYR A 59 10.90 -15.16 13.96
C TYR A 59 11.70 -16.44 14.09
N GLU A 60 11.34 -17.48 13.36
CA GLU A 60 12.14 -18.68 13.21
C GLU A 60 13.45 -18.42 12.44
N GLU A 61 14.38 -19.41 12.53
CA GLU A 61 15.63 -19.38 11.78
C GLU A 61 15.35 -19.26 10.27
N SER A 62 16.11 -18.40 9.59
CA SER A 62 15.95 -18.07 8.16
C SER A 62 14.70 -17.27 7.81
N MET A 63 13.99 -16.69 8.79
CA MET A 63 12.84 -15.80 8.60
C MET A 63 13.16 -14.37 9.08
N PHE A 64 12.30 -13.73 9.87
CA PHE A 64 12.46 -12.34 10.26
C PHE A 64 13.58 -12.11 11.29
N HIS A 65 14.23 -10.96 11.17
CA HIS A 65 15.16 -10.48 12.19
C HIS A 65 14.38 -9.92 13.40
N PRO A 66 14.69 -10.39 14.63
CA PRO A 66 14.07 -9.82 15.82
C PRO A 66 14.60 -8.40 16.08
N VAL A 67 13.73 -7.41 15.98
CA VAL A 67 14.07 -5.98 16.13
C VAL A 67 13.46 -5.42 17.40
N GLN A 68 14.21 -4.59 18.10
CA GLN A 68 13.76 -3.86 19.28
C GLN A 68 13.94 -2.36 19.09
N LEU A 69 13.13 -1.58 19.81
CA LEU A 69 13.26 -0.12 19.85
C LEU A 69 14.64 0.28 20.39
N GLY A 70 15.32 1.15 19.66
CA GLY A 70 16.66 1.60 19.98
C GLY A 70 17.79 0.72 19.42
N ASP A 71 17.47 -0.39 18.74
CA ASP A 71 18.47 -1.20 18.04
C ASP A 71 19.19 -0.39 16.97
N GLN A 72 20.43 -0.79 16.73
CA GLN A 72 21.32 -0.08 15.83
C GLN A 72 21.67 -0.96 14.62
N LEU A 73 21.24 -0.53 13.46
CA LEU A 73 21.51 -1.22 12.20
C LEU A 73 22.60 -0.51 11.39
N GLY A 74 23.20 -1.21 10.42
CA GLY A 74 24.19 -0.64 9.49
C GLY A 74 25.41 -0.06 10.22
N ASN A 75 25.98 -0.79 11.18
CA ASN A 75 27.11 -0.34 12.01
C ASN A 75 26.81 0.96 12.79
N GLY A 76 25.57 1.07 13.30
CA GLY A 76 25.13 2.21 14.08
C GLY A 76 24.74 3.44 13.27
N LYS A 77 24.58 3.32 11.96
CA LYS A 77 24.05 4.39 11.09
C LYS A 77 22.58 4.70 11.36
N TYR A 78 21.79 3.67 11.71
CA TYR A 78 20.36 3.75 11.87
C TYR A 78 19.94 3.25 13.24
N ILE A 79 19.15 4.03 13.97
CA ILE A 79 18.59 3.68 15.28
C ILE A 79 17.10 3.47 15.08
N ILE A 80 16.59 2.29 15.42
CA ILE A 80 15.16 1.95 15.30
C ILE A 80 14.34 2.81 16.26
N VAL A 81 13.31 3.46 15.71
CA VAL A 81 12.42 4.38 16.42
C VAL A 81 11.03 3.78 16.60
N ASN A 82 10.45 3.19 15.56
CA ASN A 82 9.13 2.57 15.62
C ASN A 82 8.96 1.57 14.47
N LYS A 83 7.93 0.73 14.53
CA LYS A 83 7.49 -0.11 13.42
C LYS A 83 6.62 0.70 12.46
N LEU A 84 6.82 0.53 11.16
CA LEU A 84 5.98 1.14 10.11
C LEU A 84 5.04 0.13 9.45
N GLY A 85 5.40 -1.16 9.47
CA GLY A 85 4.60 -2.22 8.89
C GLY A 85 5.39 -3.51 8.73
N ASP A 86 4.73 -4.49 8.15
CA ASP A 86 5.28 -5.80 7.81
C ASP A 86 4.62 -6.33 6.55
N GLY A 87 5.15 -7.40 6.03
CA GLY A 87 4.63 -8.15 4.90
C GLY A 87 5.16 -9.58 4.94
N SER A 88 4.76 -10.43 4.00
CA SER A 88 5.09 -11.86 4.00
C SER A 88 6.59 -12.17 4.12
N PHE A 89 7.46 -11.27 3.65
CA PHE A 89 8.91 -11.51 3.56
C PHE A 89 9.76 -10.37 4.09
N SER A 90 9.19 -9.42 4.83
CA SER A 90 9.95 -8.31 5.40
C SER A 90 9.21 -7.60 6.52
N THR A 91 9.97 -6.90 7.37
CA THR A 91 9.45 -5.91 8.31
C THR A 91 9.99 -4.52 7.98
N VAL A 92 9.19 -3.47 8.20
CA VAL A 92 9.56 -2.08 7.87
C VAL A 92 9.57 -1.23 9.13
N TRP A 93 10.66 -0.50 9.33
CA TRP A 93 10.94 0.22 10.55
C TRP A 93 11.23 1.70 10.30
N LEU A 94 10.68 2.58 11.09
CA LEU A 94 11.13 3.96 11.19
C LEU A 94 12.45 3.99 11.95
N ALA A 95 13.46 4.62 11.37
CA ALA A 95 14.76 4.75 11.99
C ALA A 95 15.30 6.19 11.94
N HIS A 96 16.08 6.55 12.94
CA HIS A 96 16.85 7.79 12.96
C HIS A 96 18.23 7.58 12.35
N SER A 97 18.54 8.32 11.30
CA SER A 97 19.89 8.31 10.68
C SER A 97 20.87 9.15 11.50
N THR A 98 21.85 8.49 12.11
CA THR A 98 22.89 9.18 12.89
C THR A 98 23.80 10.08 12.05
N LYS A 99 23.89 9.80 10.75
CA LYS A 99 24.71 10.58 9.81
C LYS A 99 24.03 11.88 9.39
N THR A 100 22.74 11.82 9.08
CA THR A 100 22.00 12.96 8.52
C THR A 100 21.08 13.66 9.52
N GLY A 101 20.75 13.00 10.65
CA GLY A 101 19.72 13.44 11.59
C GLY A 101 18.30 13.26 11.09
N LYS A 102 18.10 12.78 9.86
CA LYS A 102 16.78 12.55 9.26
C LYS A 102 16.16 11.23 9.74
N LYS A 103 14.85 11.14 9.62
CA LYS A 103 14.13 9.88 9.76
C LYS A 103 14.09 9.18 8.41
N VAL A 104 14.25 7.86 8.43
CA VAL A 104 14.26 6.97 7.27
C VAL A 104 13.39 5.76 7.53
N ALA A 105 12.89 5.12 6.48
CA ALA A 105 12.32 3.79 6.56
C ALA A 105 13.40 2.74 6.25
N VAL A 106 13.45 1.68 7.04
CA VAL A 106 14.35 0.53 6.84
C VAL A 106 13.51 -0.71 6.66
N LYS A 107 13.44 -1.25 5.43
CA LYS A 107 12.85 -2.55 5.11
C LYS A 107 13.93 -3.60 5.43
N ILE A 108 13.63 -4.53 6.34
CA ILE A 108 14.49 -5.64 6.71
C ILE A 108 13.88 -6.90 6.10
N CYS A 109 14.52 -7.43 5.07
CA CYS A 109 14.03 -8.63 4.39
C CYS A 109 14.25 -9.88 5.25
N ALA A 110 13.40 -10.88 5.13
CA ALA A 110 13.61 -12.20 5.71
C ALA A 110 14.98 -12.74 5.29
N SER A 111 15.62 -13.52 6.15
CA SER A 111 16.90 -14.14 5.82
C SER A 111 16.73 -15.10 4.65
N LYS A 112 17.67 -15.13 3.73
CA LYS A 112 17.61 -15.99 2.56
C LYS A 112 17.98 -17.42 2.89
N SER A 113 17.16 -18.36 2.43
CA SER A 113 17.68 -19.65 1.97
C SER A 113 18.44 -19.43 0.65
N GLU A 114 19.46 -20.23 0.34
CA GLU A 114 20.33 -20.09 -0.84
C GLU A 114 19.59 -20.01 -2.21
N SER A 115 18.27 -20.19 -2.23
CA SER A 115 17.40 -20.22 -3.40
C SER A 115 16.53 -18.97 -3.64
N SER A 116 16.63 -17.92 -2.80
CA SER A 116 15.70 -16.78 -2.91
C SER A 116 16.21 -15.64 -3.81
N SER A 117 15.30 -15.07 -4.62
CA SER A 117 15.52 -14.11 -5.70
C SER A 117 15.76 -12.63 -5.26
N THR A 118 15.99 -12.35 -3.97
CA THR A 118 16.08 -10.97 -3.45
C THR A 118 17.29 -10.15 -3.98
N GLY A 119 18.30 -10.80 -4.57
CA GLY A 119 19.37 -10.10 -5.31
C GLY A 119 18.84 -9.26 -6.48
N ASP A 120 17.65 -9.60 -6.97
CA ASP A 120 17.01 -8.90 -8.09
C ASP A 120 16.36 -7.58 -7.67
N GLU A 121 15.73 -7.47 -6.48
CA GLU A 121 15.13 -6.22 -6.01
C GLU A 121 16.17 -5.09 -5.92
N MET A 122 17.35 -5.39 -5.36
CA MET A 122 18.47 -4.43 -5.31
C MET A 122 18.96 -4.00 -6.69
N ARG A 123 19.10 -4.96 -7.59
CA ARG A 123 19.58 -4.70 -8.97
C ARG A 123 18.58 -3.83 -9.71
N ILE A 124 17.31 -4.18 -9.65
CA ILE A 124 16.20 -3.46 -10.28
C ILE A 124 16.09 -2.04 -9.72
N SER A 125 16.14 -1.89 -8.39
CA SER A 125 16.09 -0.57 -7.75
C SER A 125 17.23 0.35 -8.19
N ARG A 126 18.45 -0.20 -8.40
CA ARG A 126 19.56 0.57 -8.96
C ARG A 126 19.31 1.00 -10.41
N MET A 127 18.80 0.10 -11.26
CA MET A 127 18.47 0.41 -12.65
C MET A 127 17.43 1.51 -12.76
N LEU A 128 16.41 1.50 -11.90
CA LEU A 128 15.35 2.51 -11.88
C LEU A 128 15.85 3.89 -11.42
N ARG A 129 16.97 3.96 -10.69
CA ARG A 129 17.51 5.21 -10.16
C ARG A 129 18.27 6.05 -11.19
N ASP A 130 18.75 5.45 -12.27
CA ASP A 130 19.79 6.05 -13.12
C ASP A 130 19.31 7.05 -14.18
N ASP A 131 18.00 7.32 -14.28
CA ASP A 131 17.49 8.28 -15.27
C ASP A 131 16.40 9.19 -14.68
N SER A 132 16.74 10.45 -14.55
CA SER A 132 15.86 11.48 -13.99
C SER A 132 15.05 12.27 -15.02
N SER A 133 15.23 12.02 -16.32
CA SER A 133 14.58 12.78 -17.39
C SER A 133 13.13 12.36 -17.65
N HIS A 134 12.81 11.08 -17.43
CA HIS A 134 11.46 10.58 -17.63
C HIS A 134 10.52 11.07 -16.53
N PRO A 135 9.31 11.57 -16.86
CA PRO A 135 8.38 12.12 -15.85
C PRO A 135 7.95 11.12 -14.78
N GLY A 136 7.89 9.82 -15.11
CA GLY A 136 7.58 8.74 -14.18
C GLY A 136 8.69 8.41 -13.17
N HIS A 137 9.91 8.89 -13.39
CA HIS A 137 11.01 8.69 -12.45
C HIS A 137 10.66 9.14 -11.02
N ARG A 138 9.93 10.24 -10.87
CA ARG A 138 9.54 10.80 -9.56
C ARG A 138 8.49 9.99 -8.81
N VAL A 139 7.86 9.03 -9.49
CA VAL A 139 6.82 8.15 -8.92
C VAL A 139 7.42 6.88 -8.31
N ILE A 140 8.71 6.65 -8.50
CA ILE A 140 9.39 5.46 -7.98
C ILE A 140 9.91 5.72 -6.57
N GLY A 141 9.65 4.80 -5.67
CA GLY A 141 10.18 4.82 -4.30
C GLY A 141 11.58 4.21 -4.24
N TYR A 142 12.62 5.05 -4.24
CA TYR A 142 14.01 4.59 -4.27
C TYR A 142 14.56 4.23 -2.90
N TYR A 143 15.52 3.29 -2.90
CA TYR A 143 16.37 3.03 -1.75
C TYR A 143 17.63 3.90 -1.79
N ASN A 144 17.88 4.63 -0.71
CA ASN A 144 18.99 5.57 -0.56
C ASN A 144 20.27 4.92 -0.03
N ASP A 145 20.13 3.84 0.73
CA ASP A 145 21.24 3.01 1.23
C ASP A 145 20.78 1.54 1.26
N ILE A 146 21.72 0.63 1.10
CA ILE A 146 21.48 -0.81 1.12
C ILE A 146 22.66 -1.45 1.84
N PHE A 147 22.38 -2.31 2.82
CA PHE A 147 23.41 -3.02 3.56
C PHE A 147 22.92 -4.40 4.03
N LEU A 148 23.87 -5.27 4.40
CA LEU A 148 23.56 -6.55 5.04
C LEU A 148 23.63 -6.40 6.55
N HIS A 149 22.67 -7.00 7.23
CA HIS A 149 22.63 -7.12 8.68
C HIS A 149 22.68 -8.59 9.07
N HIS A 150 23.64 -8.93 9.96
CA HIS A 150 23.79 -10.29 10.48
C HIS A 150 23.11 -10.38 11.85
N GLY A 151 22.09 -11.21 11.95
CA GLY A 151 21.28 -11.42 13.14
C GLY A 151 21.23 -12.89 13.56
N PRO A 152 20.49 -13.19 14.64
CA PRO A 152 20.38 -14.56 15.15
C PRO A 152 19.63 -15.50 14.20
N ASN A 153 18.76 -14.95 13.34
CA ASN A 153 17.97 -15.70 12.36
C ASN A 153 18.59 -15.73 10.96
N GLY A 154 19.79 -15.20 10.80
CA GLY A 154 20.55 -15.25 9.55
C GLY A 154 21.06 -13.90 9.08
N THR A 155 21.25 -13.77 7.77
CA THR A 155 21.71 -12.55 7.11
C THR A 155 20.56 -11.90 6.35
N HIS A 156 20.28 -10.64 6.69
CA HIS A 156 19.13 -9.87 6.21
C HIS A 156 19.58 -8.73 5.32
N GLU A 157 18.97 -8.57 4.16
CA GLU A 157 19.11 -7.36 3.38
C GLU A 157 18.29 -6.25 4.00
N CYS A 158 18.91 -5.09 4.17
CA CYS A 158 18.28 -3.89 4.70
C CYS A 158 18.25 -2.81 3.62
N LEU A 159 17.05 -2.38 3.25
CA LEU A 159 16.80 -1.40 2.22
C LEU A 159 16.29 -0.12 2.87
N VAL A 160 17.02 0.99 2.67
CA VAL A 160 16.73 2.27 3.32
C VAL A 160 16.11 3.24 2.34
N SER A 161 14.94 3.76 2.64
CA SER A 161 14.23 4.75 1.83
C SER A 161 13.76 5.95 2.65
N GLU A 162 13.20 6.96 1.99
CA GLU A 162 12.40 7.96 2.70
C GLU A 162 11.15 7.31 3.30
N PRO A 163 10.72 7.74 4.49
CA PRO A 163 9.45 7.28 5.06
C PRO A 163 8.31 7.70 4.16
N THR A 164 7.29 6.86 4.09
CA THR A 164 6.03 7.15 3.41
C THR A 164 4.89 7.13 4.41
N ARG A 165 3.77 7.68 4.03
CA ARG A 165 2.49 7.43 4.69
C ARG A 165 2.03 5.99 4.39
N ALA A 166 0.80 5.69 4.73
CA ALA A 166 0.14 4.45 4.39
C ALA A 166 0.12 4.15 2.88
N THR A 167 -0.16 2.93 2.54
CA THR A 167 -0.50 2.51 1.19
C THR A 167 -1.80 3.15 0.72
N ILE A 168 -2.03 3.16 -0.59
CA ILE A 168 -3.32 3.60 -1.13
C ILE A 168 -4.46 2.68 -0.65
N ALA A 169 -4.21 1.38 -0.54
CA ALA A 169 -5.19 0.43 -0.01
C ALA A 169 -5.58 0.75 1.44
N GLU A 170 -4.61 1.00 2.32
CA GLU A 170 -4.89 1.40 3.71
C GLU A 170 -5.67 2.73 3.80
N SER A 171 -5.37 3.70 2.93
CA SER A 171 -6.08 4.98 2.89
C SER A 171 -7.56 4.83 2.50
N LYS A 172 -7.91 3.74 1.78
CA LYS A 172 -9.27 3.39 1.35
C LYS A 172 -9.96 2.36 2.24
N PHE A 173 -9.30 1.89 3.29
CA PHE A 173 -9.77 0.79 4.14
C PHE A 173 -11.24 0.92 4.61
N ARG A 174 -11.71 2.16 4.86
CA ARG A 174 -13.10 2.42 5.26
C ARG A 174 -14.10 2.45 4.10
N GLY A 175 -13.68 2.10 2.89
CA GLY A 175 -14.50 2.13 1.68
C GLY A 175 -14.84 3.53 1.18
N PHE A 176 -14.04 4.54 1.52
CA PHE A 176 -14.16 5.89 0.99
C PHE A 176 -13.58 5.99 -0.42
N VAL A 177 -13.95 7.05 -1.15
CA VAL A 177 -13.37 7.37 -2.45
C VAL A 177 -12.48 8.61 -2.34
N PHE A 178 -11.43 8.66 -3.15
CA PHE A 178 -10.62 9.88 -3.25
C PHE A 178 -11.42 11.03 -3.86
N PRO A 179 -11.23 12.29 -3.42
CA PRO A 179 -11.68 13.44 -4.20
C PRO A 179 -11.24 13.32 -5.65
N THR A 180 -12.09 13.76 -6.59
CA THR A 180 -11.89 13.53 -8.02
C THR A 180 -10.54 14.02 -8.54
N GLU A 181 -10.10 15.21 -8.10
CA GLU A 181 -8.79 15.75 -8.50
C GLU A 181 -7.62 14.89 -8.00
N ILE A 182 -7.76 14.31 -6.82
CA ILE A 182 -6.75 13.42 -6.24
C ILE A 182 -6.71 12.10 -7.00
N ALA A 183 -7.88 11.51 -7.31
CA ALA A 183 -7.95 10.28 -8.11
C ALA A 183 -7.28 10.48 -9.49
N ARG A 184 -7.56 11.60 -10.16
CA ARG A 184 -6.90 11.98 -11.44
C ARG A 184 -5.39 12.08 -11.30
N ALA A 185 -4.92 12.83 -10.28
CA ALA A 185 -3.50 13.05 -10.07
C ALA A 185 -2.73 11.76 -9.74
N LEU A 186 -3.33 10.87 -8.92
CA LEU A 186 -2.76 9.57 -8.60
C LEU A 186 -2.73 8.66 -9.82
N ALA A 187 -3.84 8.52 -10.56
CA ALA A 187 -3.90 7.69 -11.76
C ALA A 187 -2.88 8.13 -12.82
N ALA A 188 -2.74 9.43 -13.07
CA ALA A 188 -1.74 9.94 -13.99
C ALA A 188 -0.30 9.62 -13.55
N GLN A 189 0.00 9.74 -12.27
CA GLN A 189 1.30 9.36 -11.75
C GLN A 189 1.57 7.87 -11.95
N LEU A 190 0.58 7.00 -11.71
CA LEU A 190 0.74 5.55 -11.92
C LEU A 190 1.03 5.21 -13.38
N VAL A 191 0.30 5.80 -14.33
CA VAL A 191 0.56 5.61 -15.77
C VAL A 191 2.00 6.01 -16.10
N LEU A 192 2.44 7.19 -15.65
CA LEU A 192 3.82 7.65 -15.87
C LEU A 192 4.86 6.76 -15.20
N GLY A 193 4.58 6.29 -13.98
CA GLY A 193 5.46 5.40 -13.22
C GLY A 193 5.64 4.04 -13.90
N VAL A 194 4.54 3.42 -14.37
CA VAL A 194 4.61 2.13 -15.08
C VAL A 194 5.29 2.29 -16.44
N ALA A 195 5.02 3.37 -17.18
CA ALA A 195 5.73 3.67 -18.42
C ALA A 195 7.24 3.79 -18.18
N TYR A 196 7.65 4.45 -17.09
CA TYR A 196 9.06 4.54 -16.72
C TYR A 196 9.68 3.17 -16.40
N ILE A 197 9.00 2.33 -15.61
CA ILE A 197 9.46 0.98 -15.27
C ILE A 197 9.67 0.16 -16.55
N HIS A 198 8.68 0.19 -17.46
CA HIS A 198 8.75 -0.51 -18.74
C HIS A 198 9.85 0.04 -19.66
N SER A 199 10.12 1.34 -19.65
CA SER A 199 11.22 1.97 -20.41
C SER A 199 12.61 1.45 -19.98
N LYS A 200 12.71 0.89 -18.77
CA LYS A 200 13.91 0.24 -18.23
C LYS A 200 13.93 -1.28 -18.45
N HIS A 201 13.06 -1.79 -19.29
CA HIS A 201 12.90 -3.22 -19.55
C HIS A 201 12.60 -4.04 -18.28
N ILE A 202 11.78 -3.50 -17.40
CA ILE A 202 11.37 -4.13 -16.14
C ILE A 202 9.86 -4.29 -16.13
N VAL A 203 9.38 -5.47 -15.72
CA VAL A 203 8.00 -5.74 -15.31
C VAL A 203 7.94 -5.63 -13.80
N HIS A 204 6.98 -4.89 -13.25
CA HIS A 204 6.79 -4.78 -11.81
C HIS A 204 6.33 -6.13 -11.22
N GLY A 205 5.30 -6.72 -11.82
CA GLY A 205 4.80 -8.07 -11.53
C GLY A 205 3.93 -8.20 -10.29
N ASP A 206 3.77 -7.10 -9.53
CA ASP A 206 2.92 -7.08 -8.34
C ASP A 206 2.34 -5.68 -8.09
N LEU A 207 1.73 -5.07 -9.12
CA LEU A 207 1.18 -3.73 -9.05
C LEU A 207 -0.23 -3.74 -8.46
N HIS A 208 -0.42 -3.16 -7.28
CA HIS A 208 -1.71 -2.99 -6.61
C HIS A 208 -1.63 -1.92 -5.51
N GLY A 209 -2.78 -1.56 -4.90
CA GLY A 209 -2.88 -0.50 -3.91
C GLY A 209 -2.00 -0.68 -2.66
N GLY A 210 -1.64 -1.92 -2.32
CA GLY A 210 -0.71 -2.24 -1.22
C GLY A 210 0.77 -1.91 -1.52
N ASN A 211 1.15 -1.87 -2.80
CA ASN A 211 2.53 -1.59 -3.24
C ASN A 211 2.71 -0.14 -3.75
N VAL A 212 1.68 0.68 -3.63
CA VAL A 212 1.77 2.12 -3.90
C VAL A 212 1.52 2.92 -2.64
N MET A 213 2.53 3.66 -2.23
CA MET A 213 2.52 4.48 -1.03
C MET A 213 2.18 5.93 -1.35
N LEU A 214 1.55 6.62 -0.41
CA LEU A 214 1.50 8.08 -0.39
C LEU A 214 2.80 8.62 0.21
N ALA A 215 3.45 9.53 -0.49
CA ALA A 215 4.67 10.18 0.02
C ALA A 215 4.35 11.00 1.27
N MET A 216 5.30 11.06 2.21
CA MET A 216 5.18 11.98 3.34
C MET A 216 5.09 13.43 2.83
N PRO A 217 4.25 14.26 3.44
CA PRO A 217 4.24 15.70 3.15
C PRO A 217 5.62 16.31 3.35
N ALA A 218 5.94 17.30 2.53
CA ALA A 218 7.24 17.95 2.56
C ALA A 218 7.59 18.48 3.96
N GLY A 219 8.75 18.06 4.48
CA GLY A 219 9.29 18.53 5.76
C GLY A 219 8.71 17.86 7.01
N GLU A 220 7.70 16.99 6.88
CA GLU A 220 6.96 16.47 8.05
C GLU A 220 7.84 15.66 9.01
N PHE A 221 8.67 14.74 8.53
CA PHE A 221 9.61 14.01 9.39
C PHE A 221 11.02 14.61 9.43
N ALA A 222 11.39 15.43 8.45
CA ALA A 222 12.77 15.91 8.32
C ALA A 222 13.21 16.79 9.49
N CYS A 223 12.27 17.50 10.12
CA CYS A 223 12.53 18.47 11.19
C CYS A 223 12.14 17.98 12.60
N LEU A 224 11.41 16.86 12.72
CA LEU A 224 10.93 16.37 14.01
C LEU A 224 11.99 15.55 14.74
N THR A 225 12.16 15.81 16.04
CA THR A 225 12.89 14.92 16.95
C THR A 225 12.10 13.62 17.18
N VAL A 226 12.73 12.59 17.72
CA VAL A 226 12.02 11.34 18.08
C VAL A 226 10.94 11.61 19.12
N LYS A 227 11.20 12.53 20.06
CA LYS A 227 10.22 12.94 21.05
C LYS A 227 8.98 13.59 20.40
N GLU A 228 9.19 14.53 19.49
CA GLU A 228 8.09 15.19 18.76
C GLU A 228 7.31 14.23 17.87
N ILE A 229 7.97 13.20 17.32
CA ILE A 229 7.28 12.13 16.58
C ILE A 229 6.35 11.36 17.49
N TYR A 230 6.82 10.96 18.69
CA TYR A 230 5.99 10.24 19.65
C TYR A 230 4.85 11.12 20.24
N GLU A 231 5.07 12.43 20.34
CA GLU A 231 4.01 13.37 20.73
C GLU A 231 2.96 13.57 19.63
N LYS A 232 3.36 13.53 18.35
CA LYS A 232 2.47 13.77 17.22
C LYS A 232 1.73 12.50 16.75
N TYR A 233 2.42 11.37 16.73
CA TYR A 233 1.93 10.10 16.16
C TYR A 233 1.77 9.01 17.22
N GLU A 234 1.77 9.38 18.49
CA GLU A 234 1.73 8.48 19.63
C GLU A 234 3.03 7.68 19.88
N LYS A 235 3.20 7.25 21.13
CA LYS A 235 4.30 6.37 21.51
C LYS A 235 4.10 5.00 20.90
N PRO A 236 5.20 4.24 20.64
CA PRO A 236 5.08 2.84 20.22
C PRO A 236 4.21 2.03 21.19
N ILE A 237 3.33 1.22 20.67
CA ILE A 237 2.53 0.28 21.48
C ILE A 237 3.29 -1.03 21.56
N ILE A 238 3.69 -1.42 22.76
CA ILE A 238 4.44 -2.63 23.05
C ILE A 238 3.45 -3.73 23.45
N LEU A 239 3.51 -4.85 22.73
CA LEU A 239 2.73 -6.05 23.00
C LEU A 239 3.66 -7.06 23.68
N PRO A 240 3.45 -7.39 24.96
CA PRO A 240 4.22 -8.43 25.63
C PRO A 240 4.13 -9.76 24.88
N MET A 241 5.24 -10.48 24.75
CA MET A 241 5.29 -11.72 23.96
C MET A 241 4.39 -12.82 24.53
N ASP A 242 4.21 -12.88 25.83
CA ASP A 242 3.28 -13.80 26.50
C ASP A 242 1.84 -13.62 26.00
N LEU A 243 1.39 -12.36 25.81
CA LEU A 243 0.08 -12.08 25.23
C LEU A 243 -0.05 -12.53 23.78
N CYS A 244 0.98 -12.33 22.98
CA CYS A 244 0.98 -12.77 21.59
C CYS A 244 0.87 -14.29 21.46
N VAL A 245 1.53 -15.03 22.38
CA VAL A 245 1.46 -16.50 22.42
C VAL A 245 0.11 -16.97 22.97
N GLU A 246 -0.38 -16.40 24.08
CA GLU A 246 -1.66 -16.77 24.70
C GLU A 246 -2.84 -16.51 23.77
N ALA A 247 -2.75 -15.48 22.94
CA ALA A 247 -3.80 -15.14 21.98
C ALA A 247 -3.90 -16.15 20.82
N THR A 248 -2.91 -17.03 20.58
CA THR A 248 -3.00 -18.05 19.53
C THR A 248 -3.68 -19.33 20.05
N ASP A 249 -4.77 -19.74 19.43
CA ASP A 249 -5.41 -21.02 19.71
C ASP A 249 -4.50 -22.24 19.41
N PHE A 250 -3.38 -22.01 18.75
CA PHE A 250 -2.41 -23.02 18.26
C PHE A 250 -1.07 -22.98 18.99
N HIS A 251 -0.95 -22.33 20.15
CA HIS A 251 0.34 -22.19 20.87
C HIS A 251 0.98 -23.54 21.26
N GLU A 252 0.21 -24.60 21.45
CA GLU A 252 0.74 -25.96 21.70
C GLU A 252 1.37 -26.57 20.43
N GLU A 253 0.87 -26.23 19.25
CA GLU A 253 1.37 -26.72 17.96
C GLU A 253 2.58 -25.90 17.48
N TYR A 254 2.60 -24.59 17.79
CA TYR A 254 3.65 -23.65 17.36
C TYR A 254 4.35 -23.02 18.57
N PRO A 255 5.42 -23.64 19.09
CA PRO A 255 6.15 -23.12 20.24
C PRO A 255 6.85 -21.80 19.89
N LEU A 256 7.07 -20.95 20.89
CA LEU A 256 7.78 -19.68 20.74
C LEU A 256 9.19 -19.92 20.14
N PRO A 257 9.52 -19.29 19.00
CA PRO A 257 10.85 -19.40 18.41
C PRO A 257 11.94 -18.94 19.37
N LYS A 258 13.09 -19.64 19.35
CA LYS A 258 14.23 -19.36 20.23
C LYS A 258 14.71 -17.90 20.17
N ASN A 259 14.63 -17.30 18.99
CA ASN A 259 15.13 -15.97 18.71
C ASN A 259 14.00 -14.95 18.53
N ALA A 260 12.78 -15.25 19.01
CA ALA A 260 11.69 -14.26 18.98
C ALA A 260 12.07 -13.00 19.79
N PRO A 261 11.63 -11.80 19.38
CA PRO A 261 11.87 -10.59 20.16
C PRO A 261 11.15 -10.68 21.51
N PRO A 262 11.61 -9.95 22.55
CA PRO A 262 11.00 -10.00 23.88
C PRO A 262 9.59 -9.38 23.91
N TYR A 263 9.23 -8.63 22.90
CA TYR A 263 7.92 -8.02 22.69
C TYR A 263 7.69 -7.76 21.19
N MET A 264 6.44 -7.72 20.79
CA MET A 264 6.02 -7.25 19.48
C MET A 264 5.68 -5.76 19.53
N LEU A 265 5.56 -5.14 18.38
CA LEU A 265 5.20 -3.73 18.27
C LEU A 265 4.04 -3.58 17.27
N TRP A 266 3.05 -2.82 17.67
CA TRP A 266 2.06 -2.36 16.71
C TRP A 266 2.67 -1.37 15.74
N LYS A 267 2.24 -1.44 14.47
CA LYS A 267 2.67 -0.49 13.45
C LYS A 267 2.21 0.93 13.80
N MET A 268 3.06 1.91 13.55
CA MET A 268 2.73 3.32 13.70
C MET A 268 1.70 3.72 12.63
N PHE A 269 0.57 4.26 13.06
CA PHE A 269 -0.43 4.76 12.13
C PHE A 269 -0.01 6.10 11.53
N LEU A 270 0.42 6.06 10.28
CA LEU A 270 0.69 7.24 9.46
C LEU A 270 -0.44 7.48 8.44
N THR A 271 -1.51 6.70 8.57
CA THR A 271 -2.65 6.69 7.66
C THR A 271 -3.45 7.97 7.79
N GLN A 272 -3.86 8.48 6.64
CA GLN A 272 -4.89 9.50 6.52
C GLN A 272 -5.98 8.92 5.63
N ASP A 273 -7.23 9.06 6.04
CA ASP A 273 -8.35 8.62 5.22
C ASP A 273 -8.28 9.34 3.87
N CYS A 274 -8.56 8.62 2.80
CA CYS A 274 -8.41 9.14 1.43
C CYS A 274 -9.25 10.40 1.16
N ASP A 275 -10.31 10.56 1.92
CA ASP A 275 -11.23 11.66 1.87
C ASP A 275 -10.69 12.95 2.54
N ASP A 276 -9.83 12.87 3.51
CA ASP A 276 -9.17 13.99 4.17
C ASP A 276 -7.87 14.43 3.46
N LEU A 277 -7.51 13.75 2.37
CA LEU A 277 -6.27 14.04 1.66
C LEU A 277 -6.37 15.37 0.90
N GLU A 278 -5.36 16.21 1.03
CA GLU A 278 -5.22 17.42 0.23
C GLU A 278 -4.50 17.13 -1.08
N LEU A 279 -4.78 17.90 -2.13
CA LEU A 279 -4.14 17.74 -3.44
C LEU A 279 -2.59 17.82 -3.34
N SER A 280 -2.07 18.67 -2.46
CA SER A 280 -0.63 18.81 -2.18
C SER A 280 0.02 17.53 -1.60
N GLU A 281 -0.77 16.58 -1.14
CA GLU A 281 -0.35 15.32 -0.51
C GLU A 281 -0.52 14.11 -1.44
N ALA A 282 -1.18 14.30 -2.58
CA ALA A 282 -1.50 13.25 -3.54
C ALA A 282 -0.28 12.81 -4.39
N ARG A 283 0.85 12.53 -3.74
CA ARG A 283 2.08 12.05 -4.38
C ARG A 283 2.21 10.55 -4.18
N ALA A 284 2.15 9.81 -5.29
CA ALA A 284 2.34 8.37 -5.30
C ALA A 284 3.82 7.98 -5.32
N GLN A 285 4.13 6.86 -4.68
CA GLN A 285 5.41 6.16 -4.80
C GLN A 285 5.17 4.67 -5.01
N ILE A 286 5.50 4.16 -6.19
CA ILE A 286 5.51 2.73 -6.50
C ILE A 286 6.73 2.13 -5.80
N LYS A 287 6.50 1.10 -5.00
CA LYS A 287 7.51 0.38 -4.21
C LYS A 287 7.36 -1.13 -4.37
N ASP A 288 8.20 -1.86 -3.68
CA ASP A 288 8.24 -3.31 -3.65
C ASP A 288 8.49 -3.98 -4.99
N PHE A 289 9.75 -3.94 -5.41
CA PHE A 289 10.23 -4.60 -6.64
C PHE A 289 10.69 -6.05 -6.41
N GLY A 290 10.24 -6.69 -5.32
CA GLY A 290 10.60 -8.07 -4.97
C GLY A 290 10.14 -9.11 -6.01
N GLU A 291 9.01 -8.85 -6.66
CA GLU A 291 8.45 -9.68 -7.73
C GLU A 291 8.82 -9.21 -9.14
N SER A 292 9.67 -8.19 -9.27
CA SER A 292 9.99 -7.60 -10.56
C SER A 292 11.04 -8.42 -11.32
N TRP A 293 10.98 -8.37 -12.64
CA TRP A 293 11.95 -9.06 -13.51
C TRP A 293 12.12 -8.34 -14.85
N GLN A 294 13.16 -8.76 -15.59
CA GLN A 294 13.37 -8.39 -16.99
C GLN A 294 12.94 -9.55 -17.87
N PRO A 295 11.86 -9.42 -18.66
CA PRO A 295 11.31 -10.54 -19.44
C PRO A 295 12.27 -11.06 -20.52
N GLU A 296 13.23 -10.25 -20.97
CA GLU A 296 14.29 -10.66 -21.88
C GLU A 296 15.32 -11.60 -21.23
N LEU A 297 15.41 -11.60 -19.90
CA LEU A 297 16.35 -12.43 -19.14
C LEU A 297 15.67 -13.60 -18.43
N VAL A 298 14.43 -13.41 -17.98
CA VAL A 298 13.70 -14.40 -17.18
C VAL A 298 12.30 -14.57 -17.73
N THR A 299 11.93 -15.79 -18.12
CA THR A 299 10.58 -16.12 -18.53
C THR A 299 9.75 -16.54 -17.32
N ARG A 300 8.59 -15.89 -17.11
CA ARG A 300 7.63 -16.23 -16.05
C ARG A 300 6.29 -16.69 -16.64
N TYR A 301 5.66 -17.63 -15.95
CA TYR A 301 4.34 -18.18 -16.28
C TYR A 301 3.35 -18.07 -15.13
N GLU A 302 3.73 -17.45 -14.02
CA GLU A 302 2.93 -17.26 -12.80
C GLU A 302 3.18 -15.87 -12.26
N LEU A 303 2.17 -15.30 -11.59
CA LEU A 303 2.23 -14.03 -10.86
C LEU A 303 1.75 -14.23 -9.44
N ASN A 304 2.37 -13.51 -8.51
CA ASN A 304 1.94 -13.42 -7.11
C ASN A 304 0.98 -12.23 -6.86
N THR A 305 0.74 -11.41 -7.88
CA THR A 305 -0.23 -10.29 -7.83
C THR A 305 -1.56 -10.76 -7.23
N PRO A 306 -2.19 -9.99 -6.32
CA PRO A 306 -3.50 -10.32 -5.78
C PRO A 306 -4.54 -10.56 -6.87
N GLU A 307 -5.44 -11.52 -6.63
CA GLU A 307 -6.39 -12.02 -7.64
C GLU A 307 -7.16 -10.92 -8.39
N PRO A 308 -7.68 -9.85 -7.73
CA PRO A 308 -8.45 -8.81 -8.43
C PRO A 308 -7.65 -8.01 -9.47
N TYR A 309 -6.31 -7.93 -9.32
CA TYR A 309 -5.43 -7.19 -10.24
C TYR A 309 -4.72 -8.09 -11.24
N ARG A 310 -4.84 -9.40 -11.07
CA ARG A 310 -4.09 -10.39 -11.84
C ARG A 310 -4.59 -10.48 -13.27
N ALA A 311 -3.68 -10.33 -14.23
CA ALA A 311 -3.99 -10.39 -15.64
C ALA A 311 -4.51 -11.78 -16.08
N PRO A 312 -5.51 -11.85 -16.99
CA PRO A 312 -6.21 -13.10 -17.31
C PRO A 312 -5.32 -14.17 -17.92
N GLU A 313 -4.28 -13.82 -18.67
CA GLU A 313 -3.32 -14.77 -19.23
C GLU A 313 -2.63 -15.60 -18.14
N SER A 314 -2.44 -15.07 -16.94
CA SER A 314 -1.80 -15.80 -15.84
C SER A 314 -2.59 -17.04 -15.39
N MET A 315 -3.91 -17.08 -15.65
CA MET A 315 -4.76 -18.25 -15.38
C MET A 315 -4.32 -19.47 -16.19
N ILE A 316 -3.87 -19.23 -17.42
CA ILE A 316 -3.60 -20.30 -18.40
C ILE A 316 -2.15 -20.32 -18.88
N ALA A 317 -1.33 -19.35 -18.44
CA ALA A 317 0.04 -19.15 -18.92
C ALA A 317 0.89 -20.40 -18.79
N LYS A 318 0.87 -21.05 -17.63
CA LYS A 318 1.63 -22.28 -17.37
C LYS A 318 1.14 -23.45 -18.24
N LYS A 319 -0.18 -23.59 -18.41
CA LYS A 319 -0.79 -24.68 -19.19
C LYS A 319 -0.53 -24.52 -20.69
N LEU A 320 -0.58 -23.29 -21.19
CA LEU A 320 -0.40 -22.99 -22.61
C LEU A 320 1.03 -22.53 -22.96
N GLN A 321 1.95 -22.50 -21.99
CA GLN A 321 3.33 -22.01 -22.15
C GLN A 321 3.38 -20.59 -22.74
N LEU A 322 2.49 -19.70 -22.27
CA LEU A 322 2.41 -18.30 -22.66
C LEU A 322 3.23 -17.46 -21.66
N PRO A 323 4.35 -16.86 -22.05
CA PRO A 323 5.15 -16.04 -21.13
C PRO A 323 4.41 -14.76 -20.75
N ILE A 324 4.45 -14.44 -19.45
CA ILE A 324 3.89 -13.20 -18.91
C ILE A 324 4.95 -12.09 -19.04
N SER A 325 4.49 -10.88 -19.41
CA SER A 325 5.37 -9.74 -19.65
C SER A 325 4.67 -8.41 -19.32
N TYR A 326 5.18 -7.28 -19.84
CA TYR A 326 4.70 -5.92 -19.62
C TYR A 326 3.18 -5.72 -19.65
N PRO A 327 2.41 -6.37 -20.55
CA PRO A 327 0.96 -6.21 -20.59
C PRO A 327 0.24 -6.62 -19.29
N ALA A 328 0.86 -7.48 -18.47
CA ALA A 328 0.28 -7.86 -17.18
C ALA A 328 0.27 -6.69 -16.19
N ASP A 329 1.33 -5.87 -16.16
CA ASP A 329 1.33 -4.63 -15.36
C ASP A 329 0.32 -3.61 -15.88
N VAL A 330 0.13 -3.53 -17.20
CA VAL A 330 -0.88 -2.62 -17.80
C VAL A 330 -2.29 -3.04 -17.39
N TRP A 331 -2.57 -4.34 -17.36
CA TRP A 331 -3.84 -4.85 -16.82
C TRP A 331 -4.04 -4.45 -15.35
N ALA A 332 -3.05 -4.73 -14.51
CA ALA A 332 -3.09 -4.36 -13.09
C ALA A 332 -3.26 -2.85 -12.88
N LEU A 333 -2.57 -2.02 -13.70
CA LEU A 333 -2.75 -0.57 -13.74
C LEU A 333 -4.21 -0.18 -14.04
N GLY A 334 -4.85 -0.82 -15.02
CA GLY A 334 -6.26 -0.57 -15.33
C GLY A 334 -7.20 -0.88 -14.17
N CYS A 335 -7.01 -2.01 -13.51
CA CYS A 335 -7.75 -2.37 -12.31
C CYS A 335 -7.56 -1.32 -11.20
N PHE A 336 -6.32 -0.90 -10.99
CA PHE A 336 -6.00 0.08 -9.96
C PHE A 336 -6.54 1.49 -10.30
N VAL A 337 -6.50 1.93 -11.55
CA VAL A 337 -7.10 3.20 -11.97
C VAL A 337 -8.61 3.20 -11.70
N PHE A 338 -9.32 2.11 -12.00
CA PHE A 338 -10.74 2.00 -11.67
C PHE A 338 -10.99 2.10 -10.16
N GLU A 339 -10.17 1.41 -9.36
CA GLU A 339 -10.26 1.44 -7.90
C GLU A 339 -10.04 2.83 -7.31
N LEU A 340 -9.15 3.66 -7.88
CA LEU A 340 -8.94 5.04 -7.44
C LEU A 340 -10.22 5.90 -7.56
N TYR A 341 -11.06 5.59 -8.53
CA TYR A 341 -12.33 6.28 -8.75
C TYR A 341 -13.50 5.68 -7.98
N GLY A 342 -13.47 4.38 -7.71
CA GLY A 342 -14.56 3.62 -7.11
C GLY A 342 -14.23 3.07 -5.72
N ARG A 343 -15.15 2.26 -5.20
CA ARG A 343 -15.03 1.57 -3.90
C ARG A 343 -14.63 0.12 -4.02
N MET A 344 -14.85 -0.46 -5.19
CA MET A 344 -14.71 -1.89 -5.42
C MET A 344 -13.79 -2.16 -6.62
N ASP A 345 -13.27 -3.37 -6.66
CA ASP A 345 -12.50 -3.86 -7.80
C ASP A 345 -13.38 -3.96 -9.05
N ILE A 346 -12.80 -3.62 -10.22
CA ILE A 346 -13.52 -3.69 -11.49
C ILE A 346 -14.01 -5.11 -11.82
N PHE A 347 -13.28 -6.14 -11.40
CA PHE A 347 -13.67 -7.55 -11.55
C PHE A 347 -14.05 -8.19 -10.20
N GLY A 348 -14.61 -7.37 -9.28
CA GLY A 348 -15.10 -7.84 -7.99
C GLY A 348 -16.15 -8.93 -8.13
N THR A 349 -16.06 -9.97 -7.29
CA THR A 349 -16.95 -11.13 -7.33
C THR A 349 -17.16 -11.73 -5.95
N TYR A 350 -18.32 -12.37 -5.75
CA TYR A 350 -18.59 -13.14 -4.53
C TYR A 350 -18.07 -14.59 -4.59
N PHE A 351 -17.53 -15.00 -5.74
CA PHE A 351 -16.96 -16.33 -5.88
C PHE A 351 -15.51 -16.32 -5.40
N PRO A 352 -15.12 -17.25 -4.50
CA PRO A 352 -13.74 -17.28 -4.00
C PRO A 352 -12.77 -17.76 -5.07
N GLY A 353 -11.55 -17.23 -4.98
CA GLY A 353 -10.42 -17.66 -5.77
C GLY A 353 -10.41 -17.11 -7.19
N TYR A 354 -9.27 -17.31 -7.85
CA TYR A 354 -9.01 -16.72 -9.17
C TYR A 354 -9.97 -17.20 -10.27
N ASP A 355 -10.51 -18.42 -10.19
CA ASP A 355 -11.58 -18.89 -11.10
C ASP A 355 -12.83 -17.96 -11.03
N GLY A 356 -13.15 -17.43 -9.85
CA GLY A 356 -14.26 -16.48 -9.67
C GLY A 356 -13.97 -15.14 -10.34
N VAL A 357 -12.77 -14.59 -10.15
CA VAL A 357 -12.34 -13.33 -10.80
C VAL A 357 -12.30 -13.50 -12.33
N PHE A 358 -11.79 -14.62 -12.83
CA PHE A 358 -11.78 -14.91 -14.26
C PHE A 358 -13.20 -15.02 -14.82
N ALA A 359 -14.14 -15.59 -14.07
CA ALA A 359 -15.55 -15.60 -14.44
C ALA A 359 -16.15 -14.19 -14.51
N ALA A 360 -15.76 -13.28 -13.61
CA ALA A 360 -16.19 -11.89 -13.68
C ALA A 360 -15.62 -11.16 -14.91
N MET A 361 -14.37 -11.44 -15.29
CA MET A 361 -13.79 -10.95 -16.53
C MET A 361 -14.58 -11.46 -17.75
N VAL A 362 -14.91 -12.77 -17.79
CA VAL A 362 -15.71 -13.36 -18.88
C VAL A 362 -17.11 -12.75 -18.93
N HIS A 363 -17.74 -12.57 -17.80
CA HIS A 363 -19.06 -11.93 -17.74
C HIS A 363 -19.04 -10.50 -18.31
N CYS A 364 -17.98 -9.75 -18.00
CA CYS A 364 -17.82 -8.35 -18.38
C CYS A 364 -17.32 -8.14 -19.82
N MET A 365 -16.45 -9.02 -20.31
CA MET A 365 -15.73 -8.86 -21.58
C MET A 365 -16.16 -9.85 -22.66
N GLY A 366 -17.02 -10.83 -22.34
CA GLY A 366 -17.36 -11.92 -23.22
C GLY A 366 -16.32 -13.04 -23.24
N LYS A 367 -16.45 -13.99 -24.17
CA LYS A 367 -15.56 -15.16 -24.26
C LYS A 367 -14.11 -14.76 -24.53
N PRO A 368 -13.16 -15.34 -23.79
CA PRO A 368 -11.74 -15.24 -24.14
C PRO A 368 -11.43 -16.03 -25.41
N PRO A 369 -10.19 -15.97 -25.94
CA PRO A 369 -9.73 -16.81 -27.04
C PRO A 369 -10.08 -18.29 -26.85
N ALA A 370 -10.40 -19.00 -27.93
CA ALA A 370 -10.89 -20.38 -27.85
C ALA A 370 -9.94 -21.31 -27.08
N SER A 371 -8.62 -21.15 -27.29
CA SER A 371 -7.61 -21.93 -26.55
C SER A 371 -7.65 -21.70 -25.04
N TRP A 372 -7.94 -20.47 -24.59
CA TRP A 372 -8.06 -20.13 -23.17
C TRP A 372 -9.37 -20.67 -22.60
N TRP A 373 -10.47 -20.51 -23.35
CA TRP A 373 -11.77 -21.06 -22.99
C TRP A 373 -11.72 -22.56 -22.75
N ASP A 374 -11.08 -23.30 -23.66
CA ASP A 374 -10.93 -24.76 -23.58
C ASP A 374 -9.95 -25.18 -22.48
N ALA A 375 -8.94 -24.34 -22.21
CA ALA A 375 -7.98 -24.57 -21.15
C ALA A 375 -8.58 -24.38 -19.73
N TRP A 376 -9.64 -23.60 -19.59
CA TRP A 376 -10.28 -23.34 -18.30
C TRP A 376 -11.24 -24.46 -17.90
N GLU A 377 -10.73 -25.43 -17.15
CA GLU A 377 -11.44 -26.68 -16.81
C GLU A 377 -12.66 -26.49 -15.91
N LYS A 378 -12.61 -25.46 -15.02
CA LYS A 378 -13.68 -25.22 -14.03
C LYS A 378 -14.78 -24.28 -14.51
N ARG A 379 -14.73 -23.79 -15.75
CA ARG A 379 -15.62 -22.75 -16.29
C ARG A 379 -17.11 -23.01 -16.04
N GLU A 380 -17.56 -24.25 -16.24
CA GLU A 380 -18.98 -24.64 -16.13
C GLU A 380 -19.56 -24.48 -14.72
N LYS A 381 -18.68 -24.36 -13.69
CA LYS A 381 -19.11 -24.07 -12.31
C LYS A 381 -19.49 -22.62 -12.12
N TYR A 382 -18.98 -21.73 -12.95
CA TYR A 382 -19.09 -20.28 -12.79
C TYR A 382 -19.90 -19.62 -13.90
N ILE A 383 -19.68 -20.00 -15.17
CA ILE A 383 -20.16 -19.32 -16.37
C ILE A 383 -20.77 -20.33 -17.34
N ASN A 384 -21.88 -19.96 -17.97
CA ASN A 384 -22.48 -20.69 -19.09
C ASN A 384 -21.91 -20.22 -20.44
N ASP A 385 -22.34 -20.86 -21.53
CA ASP A 385 -21.87 -20.54 -22.90
C ASP A 385 -22.23 -19.11 -23.36
N ASN A 386 -23.19 -18.47 -22.71
CA ASN A 386 -23.58 -17.08 -22.98
C ASN A 386 -22.85 -16.06 -22.07
N CYS A 387 -21.79 -16.48 -21.39
CA CYS A 387 -21.01 -15.65 -20.46
C CYS A 387 -21.80 -15.13 -19.25
N ASN A 388 -22.88 -15.80 -18.87
CA ASN A 388 -23.67 -15.47 -17.68
C ASN A 388 -23.32 -16.41 -16.53
N TYR A 389 -23.35 -15.87 -15.28
CA TYR A 389 -23.09 -16.67 -14.09
C TYR A 389 -24.06 -17.83 -13.94
N VAL A 390 -23.56 -19.02 -13.58
CA VAL A 390 -24.35 -20.21 -13.27
C VAL A 390 -24.97 -20.05 -11.87
N ARG A 391 -26.30 -19.93 -11.81
CA ARG A 391 -27.04 -19.89 -10.54
C ARG A 391 -27.48 -21.30 -10.15
N LYS A 392 -27.06 -21.80 -8.98
CA LYS A 392 -27.55 -23.07 -8.45
C LYS A 392 -29.05 -22.98 -8.15
N GLY A 393 -29.86 -23.82 -8.79
CA GLY A 393 -31.26 -24.03 -8.43
C GLY A 393 -32.30 -23.12 -9.10
N LYS A 394 -31.92 -22.27 -10.06
CA LYS A 394 -32.87 -21.51 -10.87
C LYS A 394 -32.52 -21.66 -12.36
N SER A 395 -33.41 -22.27 -13.13
CA SER A 395 -33.47 -22.06 -14.56
C SER A 395 -34.03 -20.65 -14.80
N ASP A 396 -33.17 -19.64 -14.77
CA ASP A 396 -33.58 -18.28 -15.10
C ASP A 396 -33.20 -18.01 -16.57
N PRO A 397 -34.19 -17.92 -17.46
CA PRO A 397 -33.96 -17.65 -18.87
C PRO A 397 -33.72 -16.17 -19.17
N THR A 398 -33.76 -15.29 -18.16
CA THR A 398 -33.52 -13.86 -18.39
C THR A 398 -32.04 -13.65 -18.64
N PRO A 399 -31.65 -13.21 -19.83
CA PRO A 399 -30.27 -12.74 -20.07
C PRO A 399 -29.97 -11.67 -19.02
N ALA A 400 -28.92 -11.85 -18.22
CA ALA A 400 -28.43 -10.75 -17.41
C ALA A 400 -28.15 -9.58 -18.37
N GLU A 401 -28.52 -8.37 -17.98
CA GLU A 401 -28.12 -7.18 -18.74
C GLU A 401 -26.58 -7.20 -18.91
N PRO A 402 -26.06 -6.79 -20.08
CA PRO A 402 -24.63 -6.87 -20.33
C PRO A 402 -23.89 -5.95 -19.38
N ASP A 403 -23.19 -6.55 -18.41
CA ASP A 403 -22.31 -5.85 -17.49
C ASP A 403 -20.94 -5.69 -18.17
N THR A 404 -20.75 -4.57 -18.86
CA THR A 404 -19.53 -4.30 -19.63
C THR A 404 -18.60 -3.35 -18.90
N ILE A 405 -17.29 -3.35 -19.25
CA ILE A 405 -16.30 -2.38 -18.73
C ILE A 405 -16.87 -0.94 -18.82
N LYS A 406 -17.47 -0.60 -19.95
CA LYS A 406 -18.05 0.72 -20.15
C LYS A 406 -19.17 1.03 -19.15
N LEU A 407 -20.10 0.09 -18.91
CA LEU A 407 -21.20 0.28 -17.97
C LEU A 407 -20.66 0.36 -16.52
N ARG A 408 -19.68 -0.46 -16.16
CA ARG A 408 -19.06 -0.36 -14.83
C ARG A 408 -18.47 1.02 -14.57
N VAL A 409 -17.81 1.62 -15.56
CA VAL A 409 -17.28 2.98 -15.42
C VAL A 409 -18.40 4.02 -15.35
N LEU A 410 -19.40 3.94 -16.24
CA LEU A 410 -20.44 4.97 -16.36
C LEU A 410 -21.49 4.92 -15.25
N GLU A 411 -21.74 3.77 -14.66
CA GLU A 411 -22.78 3.55 -13.65
C GLU A 411 -22.21 3.30 -12.25
N GLN A 412 -21.26 2.37 -12.09
CA GLN A 412 -20.77 2.01 -10.76
C GLN A 412 -19.88 3.10 -10.13
N ILE A 413 -19.08 3.83 -10.93
CA ILE A 413 -18.27 4.93 -10.35
C ILE A 413 -19.17 6.03 -9.78
N PRO A 414 -20.18 6.58 -10.52
CA PRO A 414 -21.12 7.54 -9.94
C PRO A 414 -21.86 7.00 -8.73
N ASP A 415 -22.33 5.75 -8.76
CA ASP A 415 -23.05 5.12 -7.65
C ASP A 415 -22.17 5.01 -6.41
N HIS A 416 -20.92 4.54 -6.57
CA HIS A 416 -19.95 4.45 -5.47
C HIS A 416 -19.68 5.81 -4.83
N ARG A 417 -19.62 6.87 -5.65
CA ARG A 417 -19.32 8.23 -5.21
C ARG A 417 -20.53 8.92 -4.58
N ALA A 418 -21.74 8.61 -5.03
CA ALA A 418 -22.98 9.09 -4.44
C ALA A 418 -23.24 8.56 -3.02
N MET A 419 -22.66 7.41 -2.68
CA MET A 419 -22.72 6.81 -1.33
C MET A 419 -21.73 7.45 -0.33
N ASP A 420 -20.88 8.37 -0.78
CA ASP A 420 -19.84 8.96 0.06
C ASP A 420 -20.38 10.10 0.93
N ARG A 421 -19.65 10.37 2.04
CA ARG A 421 -20.00 11.40 3.04
C ARG A 421 -19.70 12.82 2.58
N PHE A 422 -19.09 12.97 1.39
CA PHE A 422 -18.60 14.26 0.92
C PHE A 422 -19.64 15.12 0.24
N PRO A 423 -19.38 16.45 0.24
CA PRO A 423 -20.05 17.34 -0.67
C PRO A 423 -19.88 16.84 -2.11
N GLU A 424 -20.99 16.74 -2.84
CA GLU A 424 -21.04 16.33 -4.24
C GLU A 424 -19.98 17.02 -5.11
N GLU A 425 -19.61 18.26 -4.77
CA GLU A 425 -18.56 19.04 -5.44
C GLU A 425 -17.17 18.37 -5.45
N LYS A 426 -16.82 17.62 -4.40
CA LYS A 426 -15.51 16.94 -4.31
C LYS A 426 -15.47 15.58 -4.98
N THR A 427 -16.62 14.93 -5.10
CA THR A 427 -16.74 13.56 -5.62
C THR A 427 -17.33 13.49 -7.01
N PHE A 428 -17.88 14.58 -7.54
CA PHE A 428 -18.47 14.63 -8.87
C PHE A 428 -17.44 14.36 -9.98
N VAL A 429 -17.74 13.41 -10.86
CA VAL A 429 -16.98 13.14 -12.08
C VAL A 429 -17.85 13.49 -13.27
N PRO A 430 -17.41 14.40 -14.16
CA PRO A 430 -18.17 14.74 -15.36
C PRO A 430 -18.41 13.52 -16.25
N GLU A 431 -19.59 13.45 -16.89
CA GLU A 431 -19.91 12.34 -17.80
C GLU A 431 -18.87 12.20 -18.94
N GLU A 432 -18.40 13.33 -19.48
CA GLU A 432 -17.36 13.34 -20.50
C GLU A 432 -16.06 12.67 -20.01
N GLU A 433 -15.68 12.90 -18.76
CA GLU A 433 -14.51 12.24 -18.15
C GLU A 433 -14.74 10.74 -17.98
N LEU A 434 -15.93 10.33 -17.53
CA LEU A 434 -16.27 8.91 -17.41
C LEU A 434 -16.22 8.21 -18.78
N GLN A 435 -16.63 8.89 -19.85
CA GLN A 435 -16.55 8.35 -21.22
C GLN A 435 -15.09 8.22 -21.67
N ASP A 436 -14.25 9.26 -21.45
CA ASP A 436 -12.82 9.23 -21.76
C ASP A 436 -12.11 8.13 -20.94
N LEU A 437 -12.44 8.00 -19.64
CA LEU A 437 -11.89 6.95 -18.76
C LEU A 437 -12.31 5.55 -19.23
N ALA A 438 -13.58 5.36 -19.57
CA ALA A 438 -14.07 4.10 -20.10
C ALA A 438 -13.36 3.71 -21.40
N ALA A 439 -13.15 4.67 -22.31
CA ALA A 439 -12.43 4.45 -23.56
C ALA A 439 -10.97 4.02 -23.30
N MET A 440 -10.27 4.67 -22.36
CA MET A 440 -8.92 4.29 -21.94
C MET A 440 -8.90 2.87 -21.37
N LEU A 441 -9.77 2.55 -20.41
CA LEU A 441 -9.83 1.24 -19.78
C LEU A 441 -10.20 0.13 -20.77
N MET A 442 -11.05 0.40 -21.75
CA MET A 442 -11.35 -0.56 -22.82
C MET A 442 -10.16 -0.86 -23.75
N ARG A 443 -9.16 -0.01 -23.84
CA ARG A 443 -7.89 -0.28 -24.53
C ARG A 443 -6.94 -1.13 -23.67
N ILE A 444 -7.02 -1.01 -22.35
CA ILE A 444 -6.26 -1.78 -21.38
C ILE A 444 -6.82 -3.21 -21.26
N PHE A 445 -8.14 -3.35 -21.09
CA PHE A 445 -8.79 -4.64 -20.87
C PHE A 445 -9.06 -5.35 -22.19
N ARG A 446 -8.01 -5.97 -22.73
CA ARG A 446 -8.03 -6.89 -23.87
C ARG A 446 -7.60 -8.27 -23.43
N TRP A 447 -8.20 -9.31 -24.00
CA TRP A 447 -7.85 -10.68 -23.67
C TRP A 447 -6.39 -10.97 -24.05
N GLU A 448 -6.07 -10.79 -25.33
CA GLU A 448 -4.70 -11.02 -25.82
C GLU A 448 -3.77 -9.92 -25.33
N PRO A 449 -2.64 -10.26 -24.68
CA PRO A 449 -1.68 -9.27 -24.15
C PRO A 449 -1.15 -8.31 -25.21
N GLU A 450 -0.95 -8.79 -26.45
CA GLU A 450 -0.45 -8.01 -27.58
C GLU A 450 -1.45 -6.98 -28.12
N ASP A 451 -2.75 -7.14 -27.85
CA ASP A 451 -3.80 -6.19 -28.23
C ASP A 451 -3.98 -5.07 -27.20
N ARG A 452 -3.31 -5.17 -26.06
CA ARG A 452 -3.35 -4.14 -25.01
C ARG A 452 -2.48 -2.96 -25.38
N VAL A 453 -3.00 -1.77 -25.09
CA VAL A 453 -2.21 -0.54 -25.15
C VAL A 453 -1.00 -0.64 -24.21
N THR A 454 0.14 -0.09 -24.61
CA THR A 454 1.31 -0.01 -23.75
C THR A 454 1.19 1.15 -22.75
N ALA A 455 1.92 1.09 -21.64
CA ALA A 455 1.94 2.19 -20.67
C ALA A 455 2.48 3.51 -21.27
N GLU A 456 3.41 3.44 -22.22
CA GLU A 456 3.93 4.60 -22.94
C GLU A 456 2.85 5.23 -23.85
N GLU A 457 2.09 4.43 -24.56
CA GLU A 457 0.97 4.93 -25.40
C GLU A 457 -0.16 5.54 -24.55
N LEU A 458 -0.35 5.06 -23.31
CA LEU A 458 -1.32 5.65 -22.40
C LEU A 458 -0.97 7.09 -22.02
N ILE A 459 0.29 7.49 -22.03
CA ILE A 459 0.69 8.89 -21.75
C ILE A 459 -0.02 9.85 -22.71
N SER A 460 -0.22 9.44 -23.96
CA SER A 460 -0.88 10.24 -25.01
C SER A 460 -2.40 9.99 -25.11
N ASP A 461 -2.98 9.18 -24.21
CA ASP A 461 -4.42 8.90 -24.21
C ASP A 461 -5.23 10.19 -23.95
N PRO A 462 -6.41 10.36 -24.58
CA PRO A 462 -7.28 11.53 -24.37
C PRO A 462 -7.61 11.78 -22.90
N TRP A 463 -7.89 10.73 -22.12
CA TRP A 463 -8.14 10.88 -20.68
C TRP A 463 -6.92 11.44 -19.95
N MET A 464 -5.73 10.92 -20.23
CA MET A 464 -4.48 11.41 -19.64
C MET A 464 -4.22 12.87 -19.98
N GLN A 465 -4.37 13.26 -21.23
CA GLN A 465 -4.09 14.62 -21.70
C GLN A 465 -5.09 15.64 -21.17
N LYS A 466 -6.36 15.28 -21.07
CA LYS A 466 -7.44 16.19 -20.69
C LYS A 466 -7.65 16.29 -19.18
N TRP A 467 -7.50 15.19 -18.46
CA TRP A 467 -7.86 15.08 -17.05
C TRP A 467 -6.66 14.75 -16.14
N GLY A 468 -5.89 13.74 -16.51
CA GLY A 468 -4.82 13.20 -15.67
C GLY A 468 -3.62 14.14 -15.53
N ILE A 469 -3.00 14.54 -16.63
CA ILE A 469 -1.83 15.42 -16.64
C ILE A 469 -2.11 16.77 -15.99
N PRO A 470 -3.22 17.48 -16.30
CA PRO A 470 -3.55 18.74 -15.64
C PRO A 470 -3.71 18.60 -14.13
N ALA A 471 -4.35 17.53 -13.64
CA ALA A 471 -4.50 17.31 -12.20
C ALA A 471 -3.15 17.01 -11.53
N LYS A 472 -2.29 16.21 -12.16
CA LYS A 472 -0.92 15.94 -11.69
C LYS A 472 -0.07 17.21 -11.62
N GLU A 473 -0.17 18.09 -12.61
CA GLU A 473 0.54 19.38 -12.62
C GLU A 473 0.00 20.32 -11.51
N ALA A 474 -1.31 20.38 -11.32
CA ALA A 474 -1.92 21.12 -10.22
C ALA A 474 -1.44 20.61 -8.85
N MET A 475 -1.33 19.28 -8.68
CA MET A 475 -0.76 18.65 -7.50
C MET A 475 0.70 19.07 -7.27
N GLU A 476 1.53 19.07 -8.31
CA GLU A 476 2.94 19.49 -8.19
C GLU A 476 3.07 20.96 -7.75
N VAL A 477 2.23 21.85 -8.30
CA VAL A 477 2.19 23.26 -7.89
C VAL A 477 1.77 23.39 -6.43
N ALA A 478 0.73 22.67 -6.00
CA ALA A 478 0.27 22.66 -4.62
C ALA A 478 1.34 22.13 -3.65
N TYR A 479 2.01 21.04 -4.03
CA TYR A 479 3.13 20.46 -3.27
C TYR A 479 4.29 21.46 -3.11
N GLU A 480 4.74 22.09 -4.18
CA GLU A 480 5.85 23.06 -4.13
C GLU A 480 5.49 24.29 -3.30
N LYS A 481 4.23 24.73 -3.34
CA LYS A 481 3.74 25.81 -2.48
C LYS A 481 3.83 25.41 -1.01
N ARG A 482 3.31 24.23 -0.64
CA ARG A 482 3.36 23.70 0.74
C ARG A 482 4.80 23.52 1.21
N ARG A 483 5.68 22.97 0.37
CA ARG A 483 7.10 22.81 0.68
C ARG A 483 7.77 24.14 1.04
N LYS A 484 7.56 25.19 0.25
CA LYS A 484 8.09 26.52 0.51
C LYS A 484 7.55 27.15 1.79
N GLU A 485 6.31 26.87 2.15
CA GLU A 485 5.70 27.34 3.40
C GLU A 485 6.34 26.69 4.64
N HIS A 486 6.66 25.41 4.56
CA HIS A 486 7.34 24.66 5.63
C HIS A 486 8.86 24.91 5.69
N GLU A 487 9.51 25.30 4.60
CA GLU A 487 10.93 25.69 4.58
C GLU A 487 11.17 27.08 5.21
N LYS A 488 10.14 27.86 5.47
CA LYS A 488 10.27 29.14 6.20
C LYS A 488 10.58 28.86 7.69
N PRO A 489 11.56 29.55 8.28
CA PRO A 489 11.92 29.34 9.69
C PRO A 489 10.70 29.62 10.60
N PRO A 490 10.55 28.88 11.72
CA PRO A 490 9.32 28.84 12.55
C PRO A 490 9.01 30.13 13.33
N PHE A 491 9.50 31.29 12.91
CA PHE A 491 9.43 32.52 13.71
C PHE A 491 8.11 33.32 13.60
N LEU A 492 7.09 32.85 12.85
CA LEU A 492 5.85 33.64 12.67
C LEU A 492 4.55 32.81 12.56
N SER A 493 4.27 31.87 13.44
CA SER A 493 2.86 31.45 13.57
C SER A 493 2.44 31.02 14.98
N LYS A 494 1.77 31.93 15.67
CA LYS A 494 1.00 31.65 16.88
C LYS A 494 -0.30 30.86 16.63
N SER A 495 -0.59 30.45 15.40
CA SER A 495 -1.85 29.79 15.02
C SER A 495 -1.80 28.26 14.99
N VAL A 496 -0.63 27.65 15.11
CA VAL A 496 -0.49 26.17 15.07
C VAL A 496 -0.91 25.50 16.38
N ALA A 497 -0.91 26.21 17.51
CA ALA A 497 -1.26 25.64 18.81
C ALA A 497 -2.77 25.31 18.98
N VAL A 498 -3.65 25.82 18.12
CA VAL A 498 -5.11 25.63 18.25
C VAL A 498 -5.60 24.47 17.36
N GLY A 499 -4.99 24.22 16.22
CA GLY A 499 -5.38 23.12 15.30
C GLY A 499 -4.98 21.72 15.83
N LEU A 500 -3.87 21.64 16.59
CA LEU A 500 -3.38 20.38 17.16
C LEU A 500 -4.25 19.84 18.31
N ALA A 501 -4.99 20.71 19.01
CA ALA A 501 -5.86 20.28 20.10
C ALA A 501 -7.15 19.60 19.61
N VAL A 502 -7.66 19.95 18.42
CA VAL A 502 -8.91 19.41 17.89
C VAL A 502 -8.70 18.02 17.28
N GLY A 503 -7.62 17.81 16.52
CA GLY A 503 -7.33 16.50 15.90
C GLY A 503 -6.96 15.40 16.91
N ALA A 504 -6.32 15.75 18.03
CA ALA A 504 -6.03 14.81 19.11
C ALA A 504 -7.30 14.39 19.87
N PHE A 505 -8.25 15.31 20.04
CA PHE A 505 -9.54 15.01 20.71
C PHE A 505 -10.41 14.08 19.88
N ASP A 506 -10.44 14.24 18.55
CA ASP A 506 -11.25 13.38 17.67
C ASP A 506 -10.66 11.97 17.55
N ARG A 507 -9.33 11.84 17.56
CA ARG A 507 -8.66 10.53 17.58
C ARG A 507 -8.79 9.81 18.92
N LEU A 508 -8.69 10.54 20.03
CA LEU A 508 -8.95 9.96 21.36
C LEU A 508 -10.42 9.53 21.52
N ALA A 509 -11.36 10.32 20.99
CA ALA A 509 -12.77 9.96 20.96
C ALA A 509 -13.02 8.72 20.08
N TYR A 510 -12.25 8.53 19.00
CA TYR A 510 -12.30 7.34 18.15
C TYR A 510 -11.74 6.10 18.87
N ILE A 511 -10.55 6.19 19.48
CA ILE A 511 -9.96 5.10 20.29
C ILE A 511 -10.88 4.74 21.46
N LEU A 512 -11.42 5.73 22.16
CA LEU A 512 -12.41 5.52 23.23
C LEU A 512 -13.74 4.97 22.70
N SER A 513 -14.14 5.24 21.46
CA SER A 513 -15.32 4.64 20.84
C SER A 513 -15.12 3.18 20.44
N LEU A 514 -13.89 2.78 20.12
CA LEU A 514 -13.50 1.39 19.92
C LEU A 514 -13.42 0.62 21.25
N LEU A 515 -13.10 1.29 22.35
CA LEU A 515 -13.01 0.73 23.68
C LEU A 515 -14.37 0.67 24.42
N SER A 516 -15.47 1.13 23.81
CA SER A 516 -16.80 1.14 24.41
C SER A 516 -17.64 -0.07 23.98
N PRO A 517 -18.14 -0.89 24.92
CA PRO A 517 -19.00 -2.05 24.60
C PRO A 517 -20.29 -1.73 23.84
N THR A 518 -20.62 -0.45 23.69
CA THR A 518 -21.87 0.01 23.05
C THR A 518 -21.76 0.23 21.54
N SER A 519 -20.57 0.12 20.95
CA SER A 519 -20.36 0.30 19.49
C SER A 519 -20.94 -0.89 18.68
N TRP A 520 -20.98 -2.09 19.25
CA TRP A 520 -21.58 -3.29 18.64
C TRP A 520 -23.06 -3.11 18.29
N TRP A 521 -23.83 -2.40 19.11
CA TRP A 521 -25.27 -2.21 18.88
C TRP A 521 -25.60 -1.24 17.75
N ARG A 522 -24.72 -0.31 17.40
CA ARG A 522 -24.95 0.62 16.27
C ARG A 522 -24.66 -0.03 14.93
N ASN A 523 -23.60 -0.82 14.84
CA ASN A 523 -23.23 -1.50 13.59
C ASN A 523 -24.20 -2.65 13.28
N LEU A 524 -24.72 -3.34 14.31
CA LEU A 524 -25.72 -4.40 14.13
C LEU A 524 -27.10 -3.85 13.69
N LYS A 525 -27.48 -2.66 14.13
CA LYS A 525 -28.72 -2.02 13.66
C LYS A 525 -28.64 -1.59 12.19
N TRP A 526 -27.47 -1.19 11.73
CA TRP A 526 -27.27 -0.80 10.33
C TRP A 526 -27.24 -2.03 9.40
N ALA A 527 -26.66 -3.12 9.84
CA ALA A 527 -26.61 -4.39 9.08
C ALA A 527 -27.94 -5.15 9.04
N LEU A 528 -28.87 -4.87 9.98
CA LEU A 528 -30.16 -5.55 10.07
C LEU A 528 -31.34 -4.71 9.55
N GLY A 529 -31.12 -3.52 9.01
CA GLY A 529 -32.15 -2.73 8.32
C GLY A 529 -33.29 -2.23 9.23
N ALA A 530 -33.01 -1.93 10.50
CA ALA A 530 -34.01 -1.43 11.47
C ALA A 530 -33.65 -0.02 11.97
#